data_18fab0978ffc82c9b23b291bfdd72af5
#
_entry.id   18fab0978ffc82c9b23b291bfdd72af5
#
_cell.length_a   1.000
_cell.length_b   1.000
_cell.length_c   1.000
_cell.angle_alpha   90.00
_cell.angle_beta   90.00
_cell.angle_gamma   90.00
#
_symmetry.space_group_name_H-M   'P 1'
#
loop_
_entity.id
_entity.type
_entity.pdbx_description
1 polymer ?
#
loop_
_entity_poly.entity_id
_entity_poly.type
_entity_poly.pdbx_seq_one_letter_code
_entity_poly.pdbx_strand_id
1 'polypeptide(L)'
;MTVVLCIDDTGGMMFNHRRQSRDRYVYADMAKEEFDVLRMDEYSLPLFSEEKVRIECSKDFLSDAQEGDICFVEDRDIFPYLNKINRVIIYRWNRRYPWDVDFKIDLKAEGFAIKTVNEFSGYSHEKITKEIYER
;
A
#
# COMPACT_ATOMS: atom_id res chain seq x y z
N MET A 1 -4.89 11.56 -5.06
CA MET A 1 -4.43 10.19 -5.36
C MET A 1 -4.66 9.27 -4.18
N THR A 2 -4.66 7.98 -4.42
CA THR A 2 -4.72 6.95 -3.38
C THR A 2 -3.33 6.35 -3.16
N VAL A 3 -2.96 6.12 -1.91
CA VAL A 3 -1.73 5.40 -1.55
C VAL A 3 -2.12 4.07 -0.92
N VAL A 4 -1.40 3.01 -1.28
CA VAL A 4 -1.60 1.66 -0.73
C VAL A 4 -0.31 1.20 -0.06
N LEU A 5 -0.45 0.65 1.15
CA LEU A 5 0.66 0.16 1.97
C LEU A 5 0.33 -1.22 2.53
N CYS A 6 1.36 -2.01 2.78
CA CYS A 6 1.25 -3.25 3.54
C CYS A 6 2.10 -3.12 4.81
N ILE A 7 1.54 -3.37 5.97
CA ILE A 7 2.26 -3.23 7.25
C ILE A 7 2.05 -4.43 8.16
N ASP A 8 3.01 -4.66 9.05
CA ASP A 8 2.90 -5.69 10.08
C ASP A 8 2.20 -5.15 11.34
N ASP A 9 2.14 -5.95 12.40
CA ASP A 9 1.45 -5.59 13.64
C ASP A 9 2.04 -4.37 14.35
N THR A 10 3.29 -4.03 14.07
CA THR A 10 3.98 -2.91 14.71
C THR A 10 4.21 -1.74 13.75
N GLY A 11 3.58 -1.77 12.57
CA GLY A 11 3.71 -0.71 11.56
C GLY A 11 4.91 -0.86 10.64
N GLY A 12 5.63 -1.97 10.72
CA GLY A 12 6.79 -2.22 9.87
C GLY A 12 6.42 -2.41 8.41
N MET A 13 7.29 -1.98 7.52
CA MET A 13 7.11 -2.05 6.07
C MET A 13 8.20 -2.86 5.38
N MET A 14 9.46 -2.63 5.76
CA MET A 14 10.63 -3.24 5.12
C MET A 14 11.65 -3.66 6.17
N PHE A 15 12.46 -4.63 5.82
CA PHE A 15 13.62 -5.02 6.61
C PHE A 15 14.78 -5.37 5.68
N ASN A 16 15.94 -4.79 5.94
CA ASN A 16 17.17 -5.08 5.22
C ASN A 16 16.99 -4.95 3.70
N HIS A 17 16.35 -3.85 3.27
CA HIS A 17 16.05 -3.52 1.86
C HIS A 17 15.12 -4.52 1.17
N ARG A 18 14.34 -5.29 1.95
CA ARG A 18 13.41 -6.27 1.40
C ARG A 18 12.03 -6.10 2.04
N ARG A 19 10.99 -6.44 1.27
CA ARG A 19 9.65 -6.48 1.84
C ARG A 19 9.57 -7.55 2.92
N GLN A 20 8.75 -7.28 3.94
CA GLN A 20 8.58 -8.21 5.05
C GLN A 20 7.88 -9.50 4.65
N SER A 21 6.91 -9.39 3.73
CA SER A 21 6.10 -10.52 3.31
C SER A 21 5.45 -10.23 1.96
N ARG A 22 4.75 -11.22 1.44
CA ARG A 22 3.99 -11.09 0.20
C ARG A 22 2.80 -12.03 0.23
N ASP A 23 1.73 -11.65 -0.46
CA ASP A 23 0.53 -12.48 -0.54
C ASP A 23 -0.18 -12.22 -1.86
N ARG A 24 -0.32 -13.26 -2.65
CA ARG A 24 -0.96 -13.21 -3.98
C ARG A 24 -2.34 -12.56 -3.95
N TYR A 25 -3.12 -12.85 -2.91
CA TYR A 25 -4.50 -12.34 -2.82
C TYR A 25 -4.54 -10.85 -2.50
N VAL A 26 -3.53 -10.33 -1.82
CA VAL A 26 -3.43 -8.90 -1.54
C VAL A 26 -3.25 -8.11 -2.84
N TYR A 27 -2.35 -8.56 -3.71
CA TYR A 27 -2.10 -7.85 -4.98
C TYR A 27 -3.26 -8.00 -5.95
N ALA A 28 -3.93 -9.14 -5.94
CA ALA A 28 -5.15 -9.34 -6.73
C ALA A 28 -6.28 -8.43 -6.24
N ASP A 29 -6.44 -8.26 -4.93
CA ASP A 29 -7.44 -7.36 -4.36
C ASP A 29 -7.14 -5.90 -4.73
N MET A 30 -5.88 -5.51 -4.64
CA MET A 30 -5.43 -4.16 -5.01
C MET A 30 -5.73 -3.86 -6.48
N ALA A 31 -5.50 -4.83 -7.36
CA ALA A 31 -5.73 -4.68 -8.79
C ALA A 31 -7.23 -4.54 -9.16
N LYS A 32 -8.13 -4.87 -8.24
CA LYS A 32 -9.58 -4.71 -8.45
C LYS A 32 -10.10 -3.33 -8.08
N GLU A 33 -9.28 -2.47 -7.47
CA GLU A 33 -9.68 -1.11 -7.16
C GLU A 33 -9.86 -0.31 -8.45
N GLU A 34 -10.64 0.76 -8.39
CA GLU A 34 -10.77 1.68 -9.51
C GLU A 34 -9.61 2.66 -9.54
N PHE A 35 -8.93 2.73 -10.67
CA PHE A 35 -7.83 3.68 -10.86
C PHE A 35 -7.54 3.88 -12.34
N ASP A 36 -6.90 4.99 -12.66
CA ASP A 36 -6.42 5.25 -14.02
C ASP A 36 -5.10 4.53 -14.26
N VAL A 37 -4.15 4.70 -13.36
CA VAL A 37 -2.82 4.07 -13.41
C VAL A 37 -2.45 3.59 -12.02
N LEU A 38 -1.90 2.39 -11.94
CA LEU A 38 -1.27 1.87 -10.73
C LEU A 38 0.23 2.16 -10.84
N ARG A 39 0.72 3.01 -9.95
CA ARG A 39 2.11 3.49 -9.97
C ARG A 39 2.93 2.87 -8.86
N MET A 40 4.18 2.57 -9.15
CA MET A 40 5.07 1.93 -8.19
C MET A 40 6.53 2.06 -8.62
N ASP A 41 7.43 1.69 -7.73
CA ASP A 41 8.83 1.46 -8.08
C ASP A 41 8.97 0.16 -8.86
N GLU A 42 9.99 0.04 -9.71
CA GLU A 42 10.25 -1.19 -10.46
C GLU A 42 10.42 -2.40 -9.54
N TYR A 43 10.92 -2.21 -8.33
CA TYR A 43 11.06 -3.27 -7.34
C TYR A 43 9.74 -3.99 -7.06
N SER A 44 8.64 -3.27 -7.09
CA SER A 44 7.32 -3.81 -6.77
C SER A 44 6.64 -4.50 -7.95
N LEU A 45 7.05 -4.21 -9.17
CA LEU A 45 6.37 -4.69 -10.39
C LEU A 45 6.18 -6.20 -10.44
N PRO A 46 7.17 -7.04 -10.07
CA PRO A 46 6.99 -8.50 -10.16
C PRO A 46 5.82 -9.04 -9.32
N LEU A 47 5.38 -8.32 -8.28
CA LEU A 47 4.26 -8.75 -7.45
C LEU A 47 2.93 -8.76 -8.23
N PHE A 48 2.86 -8.03 -9.33
CA PHE A 48 1.66 -7.86 -10.14
C PHE A 48 1.74 -8.60 -11.48
N SER A 49 2.66 -9.55 -11.63
CA SER A 49 2.89 -10.23 -12.89
C SER A 49 1.68 -11.00 -13.42
N GLU A 50 0.75 -11.39 -12.56
CA GLU A 50 -0.47 -12.09 -12.94
C GLU A 50 -1.68 -11.15 -13.11
N GLU A 51 -1.49 -9.86 -12.86
CA GLU A 51 -2.58 -8.89 -12.93
C GLU A 51 -2.55 -8.15 -14.27
N LYS A 52 -3.73 -7.96 -14.86
CA LYS A 52 -3.86 -7.30 -16.18
C LYS A 52 -4.40 -5.89 -16.00
N VAL A 53 -3.58 -5.02 -15.43
CA VAL A 53 -3.94 -3.64 -15.16
C VAL A 53 -2.85 -2.72 -15.69
N ARG A 54 -3.18 -1.45 -15.88
CA ARG A 54 -2.21 -0.46 -16.34
C ARG A 54 -1.27 -0.08 -15.21
N ILE A 55 0.02 -0.40 -15.36
CA ILE A 55 1.05 -0.11 -14.37
C ILE A 55 2.12 0.77 -15.02
N GLU A 56 2.55 1.80 -14.32
CA GLU A 56 3.70 2.62 -14.70
C GLU A 56 4.69 2.65 -13.53
N CYS A 57 5.94 2.37 -13.85
CA CYS A 57 7.03 2.31 -12.87
C CYS A 57 7.98 3.47 -13.04
N SER A 58 8.34 4.13 -11.94
CA SER A 58 9.39 5.14 -11.92
C SER A 58 9.88 5.32 -10.49
N LYS A 59 11.08 5.89 -10.32
CA LYS A 59 11.60 6.22 -8.99
C LYS A 59 10.77 7.33 -8.34
N ASP A 60 10.23 8.23 -9.14
CA ASP A 60 9.46 9.39 -8.68
C ASP A 60 7.95 9.17 -8.81
N PHE A 61 7.50 7.93 -8.63
CA PHE A 61 6.11 7.58 -8.86
C PHE A 61 5.12 8.37 -7.99
N LEU A 62 5.53 8.77 -6.79
CA LEU A 62 4.67 9.60 -5.92
C LEU A 62 4.55 11.03 -6.46
N SER A 63 5.64 11.58 -7.00
CA SER A 63 5.60 12.90 -7.64
C SER A 63 4.83 12.90 -8.95
N ASP A 64 4.93 11.80 -9.70
CA ASP A 64 4.31 11.66 -11.01
C ASP A 64 2.80 11.42 -10.93
N ALA A 65 2.31 10.96 -9.80
CA ALA A 65 0.92 10.52 -9.65
C ALA A 65 -0.07 11.66 -9.87
N GLN A 66 -1.15 11.32 -10.55
CA GLN A 66 -2.28 12.20 -10.83
C GLN A 66 -3.48 11.85 -9.97
N GLU A 67 -4.54 12.65 -10.02
CA GLU A 67 -5.75 12.47 -9.21
C GLU A 67 -6.38 11.12 -9.57
N GLY A 68 -6.62 10.40 -10.07
CA GLY A 68 -7.22 9.08 -10.32
C GLY A 68 -6.28 7.91 -10.16
N ASP A 69 -5.03 8.18 -9.79
CA ASP A 69 -4.02 7.14 -9.70
C ASP A 69 -3.95 6.49 -8.32
N ILE A 70 -3.47 5.25 -8.29
CA ILE A 70 -3.07 4.55 -7.06
C ILE A 70 -1.56 4.40 -7.07
N CYS A 71 -0.93 4.72 -5.94
CA CYS A 71 0.50 4.48 -5.72
C CYS A 71 0.67 3.35 -4.70
N PHE A 72 1.31 2.26 -5.12
CA PHE A 72 1.71 1.21 -4.19
C PHE A 72 3.08 1.52 -3.62
N VAL A 73 3.15 1.67 -2.30
CA VAL A 73 4.35 2.11 -1.60
C VAL A 73 4.86 1.00 -0.69
N GLU A 74 6.12 0.61 -0.86
CA GLU A 74 6.74 -0.38 0.01
C GLU A 74 7.79 0.21 0.95
N ASP A 75 8.46 1.30 0.55
CA ASP A 75 9.60 1.83 1.30
C ASP A 75 9.67 3.36 1.41
N ARG A 76 8.80 4.09 0.69
CA ARG A 76 8.85 5.56 0.67
C ARG A 76 8.11 6.16 1.86
N ASP A 77 8.62 7.30 2.33
CA ASP A 77 7.87 8.16 3.22
C ASP A 77 6.87 8.98 2.41
N ILE A 78 5.59 8.84 2.72
CA ILE A 78 4.53 9.55 2.00
C ILE A 78 4.21 10.92 2.59
N PHE A 79 4.83 11.28 3.70
CA PHE A 79 4.55 12.55 4.39
C PHE A 79 4.68 13.77 3.46
N PRO A 80 5.71 13.89 2.61
CA PRO A 80 5.83 15.04 1.71
C PRO A 80 4.70 15.18 0.70
N TYR A 81 3.90 14.14 0.51
CA TYR A 81 2.82 14.10 -0.49
C TYR A 81 1.43 14.12 0.10
N LEU A 82 1.30 14.27 1.43
CA LEU A 82 0.01 14.16 2.11
C LEU A 82 -1.06 15.09 1.55
N ASN A 83 -0.68 16.29 1.10
CA ASN A 83 -1.64 17.26 0.58
C ASN A 83 -2.29 16.84 -0.74
N LYS A 84 -1.71 15.90 -1.46
CA LYS A 84 -2.32 15.36 -2.69
C LYS A 84 -2.89 13.96 -2.51
N ILE A 85 -2.81 13.40 -1.30
CA ILE A 85 -3.38 12.10 -0.97
C ILE A 85 -4.75 12.31 -0.33
N ASN A 86 -5.79 11.74 -0.94
CA ASN A 86 -7.14 11.81 -0.40
C ASN A 86 -7.64 10.49 0.15
N ARG A 87 -6.92 9.39 -0.10
CA ARG A 87 -7.32 8.05 0.32
C ARG A 87 -6.07 7.21 0.59
N VAL A 88 -6.08 6.46 1.68
CA VAL A 88 -5.00 5.53 2.04
C VAL A 88 -5.61 4.16 2.30
N ILE A 89 -5.09 3.15 1.63
CA ILE A 89 -5.47 1.75 1.83
C ILE A 89 -4.34 1.05 2.53
N ILE A 90 -4.62 0.44 3.67
CA ILE A 90 -3.63 -0.32 4.43
C ILE A 90 -4.05 -1.77 4.46
N TYR A 91 -3.16 -2.66 3.99
CA TYR A 91 -3.29 -4.09 4.19
C TYR A 91 -2.42 -4.48 5.37
N ARG A 92 -3.01 -5.10 6.37
CA ARG A 92 -2.28 -5.60 7.55
C ARG A 92 -2.04 -7.08 7.40
N TRP A 93 -0.77 -7.47 7.54
CA TRP A 93 -0.36 -8.87 7.47
C TRP A 93 -0.92 -9.70 8.63
N ASN A 94 -1.23 -9.04 9.77
CA ASN A 94 -1.63 -9.66 11.01
C ASN A 94 -0.57 -10.64 11.52
N ARG A 95 0.67 -10.25 11.33
CA ARG A 95 1.87 -10.93 11.82
C ARG A 95 2.90 -9.90 12.23
N ARG A 96 3.88 -10.34 12.98
CA ARG A 96 5.00 -9.52 13.41
C ARG A 96 6.25 -9.98 12.67
N TYR A 97 6.95 -9.05 12.06
CA TYR A 97 8.18 -9.28 11.35
C TYR A 97 9.26 -8.31 11.83
N PRO A 98 10.56 -8.63 11.64
CA PRO A 98 11.61 -7.62 11.81
C PRO A 98 11.40 -6.45 10.84
N TRP A 99 11.73 -5.24 11.26
CA TRP A 99 11.67 -4.09 10.36
C TRP A 99 12.72 -3.05 10.74
N ASP A 100 13.14 -2.26 9.74
CA ASP A 100 13.97 -1.07 9.89
C ASP A 100 13.36 0.13 9.16
N VAL A 101 12.29 -0.09 8.41
CA VAL A 101 11.46 0.97 7.80
C VAL A 101 10.03 0.74 8.24
N ASP A 102 9.38 1.77 8.79
CA ASP A 102 8.02 1.67 9.28
C ASP A 102 7.15 2.84 8.81
N PHE A 103 5.84 2.66 8.94
CA PHE A 103 4.84 3.68 8.67
C PHE A 103 4.56 4.43 9.97
N LYS A 104 4.99 5.70 10.03
CA LYS A 104 4.94 6.51 11.26
C LYS A 104 3.80 7.53 11.30
N ILE A 105 3.07 7.68 10.21
CA ILE A 105 2.07 8.75 10.10
C ILE A 105 0.83 8.38 10.89
N ASP A 106 0.39 9.28 11.75
CA ASP A 106 -0.91 9.22 12.41
C ASP A 106 -1.94 9.78 11.43
N LEU A 107 -2.60 8.91 10.68
CA LEU A 107 -3.56 9.31 9.66
C LEU A 107 -4.72 10.13 10.23
N LYS A 108 -5.16 9.81 11.43
CA LYS A 108 -6.25 10.55 12.09
C LYS A 108 -5.83 11.98 12.35
N ALA A 109 -4.62 12.19 12.87
CA ALA A 109 -4.08 13.52 13.11
C ALA A 109 -3.93 14.33 11.84
N GLU A 110 -3.71 13.64 10.70
CA GLU A 110 -3.57 14.28 9.39
C GLU A 110 -4.91 14.47 8.65
N GLY A 111 -6.03 14.26 9.35
CA GLY A 111 -7.36 14.54 8.81
C GLY A 111 -8.02 13.38 8.09
N PHE A 112 -7.45 12.18 8.15
CA PHE A 112 -8.07 10.98 7.58
C PHE A 112 -8.96 10.29 8.61
N ALA A 113 -10.06 9.72 8.15
CA ALA A 113 -10.92 8.88 8.97
C ALA A 113 -11.06 7.51 8.32
N ILE A 114 -11.13 6.47 9.16
CA ILE A 114 -11.34 5.12 8.65
C ILE A 114 -12.76 5.00 8.11
N LYS A 115 -12.91 4.50 6.90
CA LYS A 115 -14.21 4.34 6.22
C LYS A 115 -14.66 2.90 6.17
N THR A 116 -13.74 1.97 5.92
CA THR A 116 -14.07 0.55 5.86
C THR A 116 -12.95 -0.26 6.49
N VAL A 117 -13.34 -1.39 7.07
CA VAL A 117 -12.43 -2.44 7.54
C VAL A 117 -12.98 -3.76 7.06
N ASN A 118 -12.21 -4.48 6.26
CA ASN A 118 -12.59 -5.79 5.75
C ASN A 118 -11.50 -6.79 6.09
N GLU A 119 -11.91 -8.02 6.33
CA GLU A 119 -10.98 -9.11 6.56
C GLU A 119 -11.22 -10.20 5.53
N PHE A 120 -10.15 -10.81 5.04
CA PHE A 120 -10.25 -11.94 4.12
C PHE A 120 -9.09 -12.89 4.35
N SER A 121 -9.28 -14.15 3.95
CA SER A 121 -8.23 -15.15 4.00
C SER A 121 -7.18 -14.84 2.94
N GLY A 122 -5.92 -14.72 3.34
CA GLY A 122 -4.82 -14.58 2.41
C GLY A 122 -4.48 -15.90 1.73
N TYR A 123 -3.59 -15.83 0.74
CA TYR A 123 -3.04 -17.02 0.09
C TYR A 123 -1.98 -17.68 1.02
N SER A 124 -1.09 -16.90 1.58
CA SER A 124 -0.02 -17.36 2.49
C SER A 124 -0.17 -16.84 3.92
N HIS A 125 -1.25 -16.12 4.21
CA HIS A 125 -1.59 -15.62 5.53
C HIS A 125 -3.00 -16.07 5.89
N GLU A 126 -3.22 -16.43 7.14
CA GLU A 126 -4.55 -16.86 7.58
C GLU A 126 -5.59 -15.75 7.39
N LYS A 127 -5.22 -14.53 7.75
CA LYS A 127 -6.12 -13.39 7.71
C LYS A 127 -5.36 -12.13 7.32
N ILE A 128 -5.91 -11.41 6.35
CA ILE A 128 -5.47 -10.08 5.95
C ILE A 128 -6.57 -9.09 6.35
N THR A 129 -6.19 -7.97 6.94
CA THR A 129 -7.13 -6.89 7.23
C THR A 129 -6.88 -5.74 6.27
N LYS A 130 -7.93 -5.31 5.57
CA LYS A 130 -7.87 -4.16 4.66
C LYS A 130 -8.60 -2.99 5.29
N GLU A 131 -7.89 -1.89 5.48
CA GLU A 131 -8.45 -0.66 6.03
C GLU A 131 -8.39 0.43 4.97
N ILE A 132 -9.48 1.16 4.79
CA ILE A 132 -9.53 2.30 3.87
C ILE A 132 -9.78 3.56 4.69
N TYR A 133 -8.88 4.52 4.54
CA TYR A 133 -8.94 5.84 5.17
C TYR A 133 -9.20 6.90 4.11
N GLU A 134 -10.05 7.86 4.41
CA GLU A 134 -10.34 9.00 3.53
C GLU A 134 -10.40 10.28 4.34
N ARG A 135 -10.12 11.37 3.65
CA ARG A 135 -10.32 12.70 4.23
C ARG A 135 -11.76 13.15 4.12
#